data_8577174503226382935c35ba28f776d1
#
_entry.id   8577174503226382935c35ba28f776d1
#
_cell.length_a   1.000
_cell.length_b   1.000
_cell.length_c   1.000
_cell.angle_alpha   90.00
_cell.angle_beta   90.00
_cell.angle_gamma   90.00
#
_symmetry.space_group_name_H-M   'P 1'
#
loop_
_entity.id
_entity.type
_entity.pdbx_description
1 polymer ?
#
loop_
_entity_poly.entity_id
_entity_poly.type
_entity_poly.pdbx_seq_one_letter_code
_entity_poly.pdbx_strand_id
1 'polypeptide(L)'
;MFAAIREEDEPMNIRPIDEDYSVTGQISVQDLDDIKALGFKSIVCHRPDGEEHGQPDFAAIEARAKELGLAIRHIPVGPMGVTPDAVAAMVDALDDFERPMLGYCRSGARSTATYEHSLRQR
;
A
#
# COMPACT_ATOMS: atom_id res chain seq x y z
N MET A 1 -13.81 -5.08 -24.81
CA MET A 1 -13.31 -4.81 -24.58
C MET A 1 -12.64 -4.53 -24.16
N PHE A 2 -12.48 -4.53 -24.32
CA PHE A 2 -11.75 -4.18 -23.83
C PHE A 2 -11.25 -3.39 -23.99
N ALA A 3 -11.98 -3.41 -23.99
CA ALA A 3 -11.52 -2.05 -24.11
C ALA A 3 -10.02 -2.05 -24.09
N ALA A 4 -9.44 -1.21 -24.88
CA ALA A 4 -8.00 -1.10 -24.83
C ALA A 4 -7.61 -0.82 -23.39
N ILE A 5 -6.88 -1.74 -22.77
CA ILE A 5 -6.41 -1.57 -21.41
C ILE A 5 -5.11 -0.80 -21.48
N ARG A 6 -5.08 0.39 -20.89
CA ARG A 6 -3.85 1.14 -20.74
C ARG A 6 -3.06 0.57 -19.57
N GLU A 7 -1.78 0.89 -19.52
CA GLU A 7 -0.96 0.41 -18.40
C GLU A 7 -1.53 0.84 -17.07
N GLU A 8 -1.99 2.08 -16.98
CA GLU A 8 -2.56 2.57 -15.73
C GLU A 8 -3.93 1.97 -15.43
N ASP A 9 -4.53 1.28 -16.39
CA ASP A 9 -5.81 0.60 -16.20
C ASP A 9 -5.67 -0.89 -15.96
N GLU A 10 -4.44 -1.39 -15.93
CA GLU A 10 -4.23 -2.80 -15.67
C GLU A 10 -4.75 -3.14 -14.28
N PRO A 11 -5.35 -4.32 -14.11
CA PRO A 11 -5.80 -4.73 -12.80
C PRO A 11 -4.64 -4.76 -11.81
N MET A 12 -4.92 -4.35 -10.61
CA MET A 12 -3.94 -4.49 -9.53
C MET A 12 -3.62 -5.98 -9.33
N ASN A 13 -2.38 -6.26 -9.00
CA ASN A 13 -1.95 -7.61 -8.68
C ASN A 13 -1.90 -7.75 -7.16
N ILE A 14 -3.07 -7.80 -6.54
CA ILE A 14 -3.18 -7.92 -5.10
C ILE A 14 -2.90 -9.37 -4.69
N ARG A 15 -1.96 -9.55 -3.77
CA ARG A 15 -1.56 -10.86 -3.27
C ARG A 15 -1.79 -10.91 -1.76
N PRO A 16 -2.65 -11.82 -1.29
CA PRO A 16 -2.82 -11.97 0.16
C PRO A 16 -1.54 -12.54 0.79
N ILE A 17 -1.13 -11.98 1.91
CA ILE A 17 -0.05 -12.53 2.72
C ILE A 17 -0.66 -13.39 3.83
N ASP A 18 -1.70 -12.87 4.47
CA ASP A 18 -2.51 -13.63 5.42
C ASP A 18 -3.91 -13.02 5.39
N GLU A 19 -4.77 -13.40 6.32
CA GLU A 19 -6.16 -12.93 6.30
C GLU A 19 -6.30 -11.45 6.65
N ASP A 20 -5.28 -10.85 7.25
CA ASP A 20 -5.31 -9.45 7.68
C ASP A 20 -4.60 -8.50 6.74
N TYR A 21 -3.74 -9.01 5.86
CA TYR A 21 -2.82 -8.15 5.10
C TYR A 21 -2.59 -8.70 3.70
N SER A 22 -2.70 -7.81 2.74
CA SER A 22 -2.38 -8.09 1.33
C SER A 22 -1.42 -7.03 0.80
N VAL A 23 -0.74 -7.34 -0.28
CA VAL A 23 0.21 -6.42 -0.89
C VAL A 23 -0.05 -6.28 -2.38
N THR A 24 0.39 -5.16 -2.94
CA THR A 24 0.31 -4.91 -4.37
C THR A 24 1.44 -3.97 -4.79
N GLY A 25 1.67 -3.87 -6.08
CA GLY A 25 2.54 -2.83 -6.63
C GLY A 25 1.86 -1.47 -6.58
N GLN A 26 2.50 -0.48 -7.23
CA GLN A 26 1.99 0.89 -7.22
C GLN A 26 0.54 0.95 -7.64
N ILE A 27 -0.26 1.70 -6.87
CA ILE A 27 -1.67 1.95 -7.18
C ILE A 27 -1.84 3.36 -7.72
N SER A 28 -2.97 3.58 -8.39
CA SER A 28 -3.38 4.89 -8.85
C SER A 28 -4.51 5.42 -7.99
N VAL A 29 -4.83 6.69 -8.16
CA VAL A 29 -5.97 7.29 -7.46
C VAL A 29 -7.27 6.56 -7.82
N GLN A 30 -7.41 6.14 -9.08
CA GLN A 30 -8.60 5.43 -9.54
C GLN A 30 -8.75 4.04 -8.91
N ASP A 31 -7.65 3.42 -8.55
CA ASP A 31 -7.68 2.10 -7.94
C ASP A 31 -8.33 2.10 -6.56
N LEU A 32 -8.39 3.24 -5.90
CA LEU A 32 -8.88 3.32 -4.52
C LEU A 32 -10.35 2.96 -4.39
N ASP A 33 -11.17 3.25 -5.41
CA ASP A 33 -12.57 2.84 -5.39
C ASP A 33 -12.70 1.32 -5.35
N ASP A 34 -11.87 0.64 -6.16
CA ASP A 34 -11.86 -0.82 -6.19
C ASP A 34 -11.31 -1.41 -4.90
N ILE A 35 -10.28 -0.78 -4.34
CA ILE A 35 -9.69 -1.23 -3.08
C ILE A 35 -10.76 -1.20 -1.98
N LYS A 36 -11.51 -0.11 -1.91
CA LYS A 36 -12.60 -0.01 -0.94
C LYS A 36 -13.66 -1.06 -1.19
N ALA A 37 -14.05 -1.25 -2.46
CA ALA A 37 -15.08 -2.22 -2.83
C ALA A 37 -14.67 -3.65 -2.48
N LEU A 38 -13.36 -3.94 -2.50
CA LEU A 38 -12.85 -5.26 -2.11
C LEU A 38 -12.87 -5.50 -0.61
N GLY A 39 -13.20 -4.48 0.19
CA GLY A 39 -13.35 -4.64 1.63
C GLY A 39 -12.17 -4.21 2.47
N PHE A 40 -11.12 -3.66 1.85
CA PHE A 40 -9.99 -3.15 2.63
C PHE A 40 -10.42 -1.95 3.46
N LYS A 41 -9.88 -1.86 4.66
CA LYS A 41 -10.19 -0.78 5.61
C LYS A 41 -9.07 0.23 5.74
N SER A 42 -7.85 -0.17 5.42
CA SER A 42 -6.68 0.68 5.58
C SER A 42 -5.62 0.37 4.54
N ILE A 43 -4.71 1.33 4.35
CA ILE A 43 -3.66 1.25 3.36
C ILE A 43 -2.37 1.77 3.97
N VAL A 44 -1.26 1.11 3.65
CA VAL A 44 0.07 1.60 4.02
C VAL A 44 0.91 1.69 2.76
N CYS A 45 1.51 2.86 2.51
CA CYS A 45 2.40 3.06 1.38
C CYS A 45 3.84 2.94 1.85
N HIS A 46 4.57 1.99 1.27
CA HIS A 46 5.99 1.80 1.59
C HIS A 46 6.90 2.34 0.50
N ARG A 47 6.35 2.96 -0.53
CA ARG A 47 7.15 3.50 -1.61
C ARG A 47 7.48 4.96 -1.38
N PRO A 48 8.78 5.34 -1.37
CA PRO A 48 9.13 6.76 -1.33
C PRO A 48 8.61 7.48 -2.58
N ASP A 49 8.23 8.74 -2.42
CA ASP A 49 7.83 9.56 -3.55
C ASP A 49 9.03 9.77 -4.48
N GLY A 50 8.75 9.92 -5.76
CA GLY A 50 9.78 10.31 -6.70
C GLY A 50 10.76 9.22 -7.11
N GLU A 51 10.45 7.95 -6.85
CA GLU A 51 11.34 6.87 -7.29
C GLU A 51 11.34 6.70 -8.79
N GLU A 52 10.28 7.10 -9.44
CA GLU A 52 10.14 6.90 -10.87
C GLU A 52 9.38 8.08 -11.47
N HIS A 53 9.74 8.44 -12.69
CA HIS A 53 9.03 9.50 -13.41
C HIS A 53 7.58 9.08 -13.61
N GLY A 54 6.65 9.97 -13.31
CA GLY A 54 5.22 9.69 -13.49
C GLY A 54 4.57 8.94 -12.34
N GLN A 55 5.34 8.60 -11.31
CA GLN A 55 4.78 7.93 -10.14
C GLN A 55 3.80 8.87 -9.42
N PRO A 56 2.58 8.41 -9.10
CA PRO A 56 1.68 9.22 -8.28
C PRO A 56 2.29 9.52 -6.92
N ASP A 57 2.19 10.78 -6.49
CA ASP A 57 2.65 11.15 -5.16
C ASP A 57 1.75 10.56 -4.09
N PHE A 58 2.33 10.25 -2.94
CA PHE A 58 1.54 9.75 -1.82
C PHE A 58 0.40 10.71 -1.47
N ALA A 59 0.65 12.02 -1.52
CA ALA A 59 -0.37 13.01 -1.17
C ALA A 59 -1.64 12.88 -2.02
N ALA A 60 -1.50 12.58 -3.30
CA ALA A 60 -2.65 12.41 -4.18
C ALA A 60 -3.45 11.14 -3.81
N ILE A 61 -2.74 10.07 -3.52
CA ILE A 61 -3.37 8.82 -3.07
C ILE A 61 -4.07 9.04 -1.72
N GLU A 62 -3.39 9.73 -0.82
CA GLU A 62 -3.93 10.03 0.51
C GLU A 62 -5.23 10.82 0.44
N ALA A 63 -5.26 11.85 -0.40
CA ALA A 63 -6.44 12.70 -0.52
C ALA A 63 -7.67 11.87 -0.93
N ARG A 64 -7.50 11.00 -1.91
CA ARG A 64 -8.62 10.16 -2.36
C ARG A 64 -9.00 9.12 -1.33
N ALA A 65 -8.00 8.52 -0.68
CA ALA A 65 -8.28 7.53 0.36
C ALA A 65 -9.13 8.13 1.47
N LYS A 66 -8.79 9.34 1.89
CA LYS A 66 -9.56 10.02 2.93
C LYS A 66 -10.99 10.33 2.50
N GLU A 67 -11.18 10.72 1.24
CA GLU A 67 -12.52 10.94 0.70
C GLU A 67 -13.38 9.68 0.79
N LEU A 68 -12.76 8.54 0.63
CA LEU A 68 -13.45 7.24 0.66
C LEU A 68 -13.56 6.65 2.07
N GLY A 69 -13.02 7.33 3.07
CA GLY A 69 -13.05 6.83 4.44
C GLY A 69 -12.02 5.75 4.74
N LEU A 70 -10.99 5.62 3.91
CA LEU A 70 -9.91 4.65 4.12
C LEU A 70 -8.81 5.30 4.96
N ALA A 71 -8.39 4.61 6.02
CA ALA A 71 -7.20 5.05 6.76
C ALA A 71 -5.96 4.79 5.91
N ILE A 72 -5.00 5.69 5.96
CA ILE A 72 -3.80 5.56 5.13
C ILE A 72 -2.61 6.20 5.82
N ARG A 73 -1.44 5.60 5.63
CA ARG A 73 -0.19 6.10 6.23
C ARG A 73 0.97 5.85 5.29
N HIS A 74 1.93 6.78 5.26
CA HIS A 74 3.14 6.66 4.48
C HIS A 74 4.27 6.20 5.39
N ILE A 75 4.81 5.02 5.12
CA ILE A 75 5.95 4.45 5.86
C ILE A 75 7.00 4.08 4.82
N PRO A 76 7.75 5.06 4.31
CA PRO A 76 8.63 4.81 3.17
C PRO A 76 9.76 3.84 3.52
N VAL A 77 9.98 2.90 2.61
CA VAL A 77 11.08 1.94 2.66
C VAL A 77 11.81 2.07 1.33
N GLY A 78 13.04 2.55 1.37
CA GLY A 78 13.82 2.77 0.16
C GLY A 78 14.39 1.48 -0.41
N PRO A 79 15.11 1.59 -1.54
CA PRO A 79 15.67 0.40 -2.19
C PRO A 79 16.75 -0.29 -1.37
N MET A 80 17.28 0.38 -0.36
CA MET A 80 18.27 -0.22 0.54
C MET A 80 17.64 -1.20 1.54
N GLY A 81 16.32 -1.25 1.62
CA GLY A 81 15.63 -2.24 2.44
C GLY A 81 14.97 -1.66 3.68
N VAL A 82 14.41 -2.57 4.45
CA VAL A 82 13.63 -2.24 5.64
C VAL A 82 14.55 -1.71 6.75
N THR A 83 14.12 -0.64 7.40
CA THR A 83 14.86 -0.05 8.52
C THR A 83 14.12 -0.29 9.83
N PRO A 84 14.82 -0.22 10.98
CA PRO A 84 14.13 -0.33 12.28
C PRO A 84 13.01 0.71 12.46
N ASP A 85 13.21 1.93 11.95
CA ASP A 85 12.18 2.97 12.05
C ASP A 85 10.94 2.60 11.26
N ALA A 86 11.11 2.02 10.07
CA ALA A 86 9.98 1.59 9.26
C ALA A 86 9.23 0.45 9.94
N VAL A 87 9.95 -0.49 10.56
CA VAL A 87 9.33 -1.58 11.30
C VAL A 87 8.51 -1.05 12.47
N ALA A 88 9.07 -0.12 13.24
CA ALA A 88 8.37 0.48 14.37
C ALA A 88 7.10 1.20 13.91
N ALA A 89 7.20 1.97 12.83
CA ALA A 89 6.04 2.67 12.27
C ALA A 89 4.97 1.69 11.79
N MET A 90 5.40 0.55 11.23
CA MET A 90 4.46 -0.47 10.78
C MET A 90 3.75 -1.15 11.94
N VAL A 91 4.46 -1.41 13.04
CA VAL A 91 3.83 -1.92 14.26
C VAL A 91 2.75 -0.96 14.73
N ASP A 92 3.05 0.34 14.76
CA ASP A 92 2.06 1.35 15.13
C ASP A 92 0.84 1.34 14.21
N ALA A 93 1.07 1.21 12.91
CA ALA A 93 -0.04 1.17 11.95
C ALA A 93 -0.91 -0.06 12.17
N LEU A 94 -0.30 -1.20 12.45
CA LEU A 94 -1.05 -2.42 12.72
C LEU A 94 -1.89 -2.31 13.99
N ASP A 95 -1.42 -1.54 14.97
CA ASP A 95 -2.17 -1.31 16.19
C ASP A 95 -3.29 -0.30 15.99
N ASP A 96 -3.07 0.71 15.14
CA ASP A 96 -3.98 1.83 14.97
C ASP A 96 -5.10 1.57 13.97
N PHE A 97 -4.84 0.76 12.94
CA PHE A 97 -5.71 0.66 11.77
C PHE A 97 -6.56 -0.60 11.78
N GLU A 98 -7.77 -0.47 11.26
CA GLU A 98 -8.64 -1.61 11.03
C GLU A 98 -8.14 -2.47 9.88
N ARG A 99 -8.43 -3.75 9.95
CA ARG A 99 -8.06 -4.73 8.92
C ARG A 99 -9.30 -5.16 8.15
N PRO A 100 -9.13 -5.67 6.95
CA PRO A 100 -7.86 -6.01 6.29
C PRO A 100 -7.16 -4.76 5.77
N MET A 101 -5.82 -4.82 5.75
CA MET A 101 -4.95 -3.74 5.33
C MET A 101 -4.27 -4.09 4.01
N LEU A 102 -4.10 -3.10 3.16
CA LEU A 102 -3.37 -3.26 1.89
C LEU A 102 -2.08 -2.45 1.97
N GLY A 103 -0.95 -3.14 1.77
CA GLY A 103 0.33 -2.45 1.65
C GLY A 103 0.74 -2.34 0.19
N TYR A 104 1.29 -1.19 -0.23
CA TYR A 104 1.79 -1.08 -1.57
C TYR A 104 3.17 -0.44 -1.60
N CYS A 105 3.95 -0.83 -2.60
CA CYS A 105 5.21 -0.24 -2.94
C CYS A 105 5.36 -0.40 -4.45
N ARG A 106 6.58 -0.43 -4.98
CA ARG A 106 6.72 -0.59 -6.42
C ARG A 106 6.21 -1.95 -6.91
N SER A 107 6.52 -3.03 -6.16
CA SER A 107 6.17 -4.40 -6.58
C SER A 107 5.43 -5.19 -5.51
N GLY A 108 5.36 -4.69 -4.29
CA GLY A 108 4.84 -5.43 -3.15
C GLY A 108 5.91 -6.07 -2.28
N ALA A 109 7.15 -6.14 -2.78
CA ALA A 109 8.21 -6.85 -2.05
C ALA A 109 8.59 -6.14 -0.74
N ARG A 110 8.74 -4.82 -0.78
CA ARG A 110 9.08 -4.06 0.43
C ARG A 110 7.94 -4.09 1.42
N SER A 111 6.70 -4.06 0.93
CA SER A 111 5.52 -4.14 1.79
C SER A 111 5.46 -5.49 2.49
N THR A 112 5.77 -6.57 1.79
CA THR A 112 5.81 -7.90 2.38
C THR A 112 6.89 -7.99 3.45
N ALA A 113 8.10 -7.53 3.14
CA ALA A 113 9.21 -7.61 4.08
C ALA A 113 8.94 -6.78 5.34
N THR A 114 8.40 -5.57 5.17
CA THR A 114 8.12 -4.71 6.32
C THR A 114 7.08 -5.34 7.23
N TYR A 115 6.05 -5.91 6.65
CA TYR A 115 5.01 -6.59 7.43
C TYR A 115 5.58 -7.79 8.20
N GLU A 116 6.36 -8.63 7.52
CA GLU A 116 6.95 -9.81 8.17
C GLU A 116 7.87 -9.44 9.30
N HIS A 117 8.69 -8.40 9.11
CA HIS A 117 9.54 -7.89 10.19
C HIS A 117 8.70 -7.38 11.36
N SER A 118 7.61 -6.67 11.07
CA SER A 118 6.77 -6.11 12.13
C SER A 118 6.09 -7.19 12.95
N LEU A 119 5.72 -8.30 12.34
CA LEU A 119 5.10 -9.41 13.07
C LEU A 119 6.05 -10.00 14.11
N ARG A 120 7.34 -10.00 13.82
CA ARG A 120 8.35 -10.51 14.77
C ARG A 120 8.60 -9.54 15.93
N GLN A 121 8.22 -8.27 15.76
CA GLN A 121 8.40 -7.24 16.78
C GLN A 121 7.19 -7.09 17.71
N ARG A 122 6.07 -7.63 17.31
CA ARG A 122 4.82 -7.46 18.07
C ARG A 122 4.71 -8.41 19.26
#